data_9b2b2f1bbb0a50e32dbdca72acfe2143
#
_entry.id   9b2b2f1bbb0a50e32dbdca72acfe2143
#
_cell.length_a   1.000
_cell.length_b   1.000
_cell.length_c   1.000
_cell.angle_alpha   90.00
_cell.angle_beta   90.00
_cell.angle_gamma   90.00
#
_symmetry.space_group_name_H-M   'P 1'
#
loop_
_entity.id
_entity.type
_entity.pdbx_description
1 polymer ?
#
loop_
_entity_poly.entity_id
_entity_poly.type
_entity_poly.pdbx_seq_one_letter_code
_entity_poly.pdbx_strand_id
1 'polypeptide(L)'
;CLDEGPGFVLIDRFPIDRWKHDDARAAYWLLCSMIERPVAQKWDGTMIYDVRDTGKKPGNGVRPDITSVKQNFHTDNSYNRCPPWYVALLCLQTAKEGGVSGLVSFYAAHNEMRDRHPALLSRLYEDFIFDRQREHSPDDIRILRHPMFELKAGKLIARLSHFQVMNGQKLAGEELDPRGKEALEAFEEILNDPRMVKEFYFEPGQI
;
A
#
# COMPACT_ATOMS: atom_id res chain seq x y z
N CYS A 1 -4.06 15.33 12.04
CA CYS A 1 -4.52 15.02 10.66
C CYS A 1 -4.29 13.56 10.31
N LEU A 2 -3.10 12.98 10.58
CA LEU A 2 -2.82 11.59 10.22
C LEU A 2 -3.62 10.60 11.09
N ASP A 3 -3.61 10.76 12.42
CA ASP A 3 -4.28 9.81 13.33
C ASP A 3 -5.76 10.13 13.59
N GLU A 4 -6.13 11.39 13.68
CA GLU A 4 -7.46 11.84 14.12
C GLU A 4 -8.22 12.63 13.04
N GLY A 5 -7.71 12.63 11.81
CA GLY A 5 -8.30 13.36 10.70
C GLY A 5 -8.56 12.46 9.48
N PRO A 6 -8.38 13.00 8.27
CA PRO A 6 -8.62 12.26 7.03
C PRO A 6 -7.64 11.10 6.78
N GLY A 7 -6.60 10.94 7.59
CA GLY A 7 -5.60 9.89 7.45
C GLY A 7 -4.51 10.20 6.43
N PHE A 8 -4.49 11.37 5.86
CA PHE A 8 -3.43 11.81 4.96
C PHE A 8 -3.15 13.32 5.09
N VAL A 9 -1.98 13.73 4.65
CA VAL A 9 -1.53 15.13 4.55
C VAL A 9 -0.80 15.29 3.24
N LEU A 10 -1.07 16.37 2.52
CA LEU A 10 -0.26 16.83 1.40
C LEU A 10 0.57 18.03 1.87
N ILE A 11 1.87 17.90 1.83
CA ILE A 11 2.81 18.97 2.18
C ILE A 11 3.28 19.64 0.90
N ASP A 12 3.00 20.92 0.75
CA ASP A 12 3.39 21.75 -0.38
C ASP A 12 4.41 22.78 0.12
N ARG A 13 5.59 22.82 -0.43
CA ARG A 13 6.38 21.83 -1.17
C ARG A 13 7.87 22.10 -0.90
N PHE A 14 8.69 21.07 -1.08
CA PHE A 14 10.14 21.25 -1.02
C PHE A 14 10.65 22.00 -2.25
N PRO A 15 11.63 22.91 -2.11
CA PRO A 15 12.23 23.65 -3.23
C PRO A 15 13.25 22.78 -4.00
N ILE A 16 12.79 21.64 -4.51
CA ILE A 16 13.64 20.65 -5.20
C ILE A 16 14.25 21.19 -6.49
N ASP A 17 13.71 22.26 -7.03
CA ASP A 17 14.26 23.04 -8.16
C ASP A 17 15.60 23.72 -7.82
N ARG A 18 15.87 23.95 -6.54
CA ARG A 18 17.08 24.61 -6.02
C ARG A 18 18.04 23.64 -5.34
N TRP A 19 17.61 22.42 -5.08
CA TRP A 19 18.37 21.42 -4.35
C TRP A 19 18.97 20.37 -5.30
N LYS A 20 20.10 19.82 -4.91
CA LYS A 20 20.57 18.58 -5.52
C LYS A 20 19.66 17.43 -5.10
N HIS A 21 19.62 16.41 -5.91
CA HIS A 21 18.79 15.24 -5.65
C HIS A 21 19.06 14.62 -4.26
N ASP A 22 20.33 14.51 -3.86
CA ASP A 22 20.70 13.96 -2.55
C ASP A 22 20.29 14.87 -1.40
N ASP A 23 20.33 16.19 -1.55
CA ASP A 23 19.86 17.14 -0.54
C ASP A 23 18.34 17.03 -0.36
N ALA A 24 17.59 16.87 -1.47
CA ALA A 24 16.14 16.64 -1.41
C ALA A 24 15.81 15.34 -0.69
N ARG A 25 16.55 14.25 -0.94
CA ARG A 25 16.40 12.97 -0.24
C ARG A 25 16.72 13.09 1.24
N ALA A 26 17.79 13.80 1.59
CA ALA A 26 18.16 14.03 2.98
C ALA A 26 17.10 14.85 3.74
N ALA A 27 16.59 15.92 3.14
CA ALA A 27 15.53 16.72 3.73
C ALA A 27 14.23 15.92 3.91
N TYR A 28 13.86 15.12 2.92
CA TYR A 28 12.72 14.20 2.99
C TYR A 28 12.90 13.17 4.13
N TRP A 29 14.08 12.57 4.25
CA TRP A 29 14.41 11.67 5.34
C TRP A 29 14.25 12.31 6.71
N LEU A 30 14.78 13.53 6.88
CA LEU A 30 14.67 14.28 8.13
C LEU A 30 13.22 14.58 8.48
N LEU A 31 12.42 15.05 7.50
CA LEU A 31 10.99 15.29 7.73
C LEU A 31 10.25 14.03 8.17
N CYS A 32 10.43 12.93 7.46
CA CYS A 32 9.78 11.65 7.82
C CYS A 32 10.21 11.16 9.20
N SER A 33 11.49 11.36 9.56
CA SER A 33 12.01 10.99 10.87
C SER A 33 11.44 11.83 12.03
N MET A 34 10.88 13.01 11.74
CA MET A 34 10.18 13.85 12.72
C MET A 34 8.74 13.36 12.96
N ILE A 35 8.16 12.63 12.01
CA ILE A 35 6.80 12.10 12.11
C ILE A 35 6.82 10.79 12.90
N GLU A 36 7.63 9.84 12.45
CA GLU A 36 7.77 8.54 13.09
C GLU A 36 9.13 7.93 12.72
N ARG A 37 9.51 6.86 13.42
CA ARG A 37 10.75 6.13 13.17
C ARG A 37 10.70 5.47 11.79
N PRO A 38 11.61 5.83 10.84
CA PRO A 38 11.68 5.18 9.55
C PRO A 38 12.04 3.69 9.68
N VAL A 39 11.46 2.87 8.81
CA VAL A 39 11.68 1.43 8.74
C VAL A 39 12.19 1.03 7.36
N ALA A 40 12.90 -0.08 7.29
CA ALA A 40 13.40 -0.60 6.02
C ALA A 40 12.24 -0.95 5.09
N GLN A 41 12.35 -0.50 3.85
CA GLN A 41 11.39 -0.76 2.77
C GLN A 41 11.63 -2.12 2.11
N LYS A 42 12.86 -2.62 2.22
CA LYS A 42 13.30 -3.90 1.67
C LYS A 42 14.03 -4.73 2.71
N TRP A 43 14.07 -6.03 2.48
CA TRP A 43 14.73 -6.96 3.39
C TRP A 43 16.25 -6.73 3.51
N ASP A 44 16.88 -6.11 2.50
CA ASP A 44 18.30 -5.75 2.51
C ASP A 44 18.65 -4.51 3.34
N GLY A 45 17.65 -3.90 3.98
CA GLY A 45 17.82 -2.70 4.80
C GLY A 45 17.64 -1.39 4.04
N THR A 46 17.28 -1.41 2.76
CA THR A 46 17.01 -0.19 1.99
C THR A 46 15.86 0.60 2.62
N MET A 47 16.11 1.86 2.98
CA MET A 47 15.17 2.73 3.70
C MET A 47 14.38 3.66 2.78
N ILE A 48 15.00 4.13 1.69
CA ILE A 48 14.38 4.97 0.66
C ILE A 48 14.72 4.38 -0.70
N TYR A 49 13.75 4.27 -1.59
CA TYR A 49 14.00 3.87 -2.98
C TYR A 49 13.10 4.64 -3.94
N ASP A 50 13.52 4.69 -5.19
CA ASP A 50 12.79 5.42 -6.23
C ASP A 50 11.67 4.56 -6.81
N VAL A 51 10.45 5.09 -6.77
CA VAL A 51 9.28 4.54 -7.45
C VAL A 51 9.23 5.18 -8.83
N ARG A 52 9.46 4.39 -9.88
CA ARG A 52 9.46 4.88 -11.26
C ARG A 52 9.29 3.75 -12.26
N ASP A 53 8.71 4.04 -13.41
CA ASP A 53 8.73 3.09 -14.52
C ASP A 53 10.17 2.88 -15.01
N THR A 54 10.61 1.64 -14.98
CA THR A 54 11.92 1.20 -15.47
C THR A 54 11.87 0.57 -16.86
N GLY A 55 10.68 0.58 -17.51
CA GLY A 55 10.42 -0.11 -18.76
C GLY A 55 10.33 -1.64 -18.65
N LYS A 56 10.36 -2.18 -17.43
CA LYS A 56 10.18 -3.62 -17.21
C LYS A 56 8.73 -4.01 -17.42
N LYS A 57 8.53 -5.16 -18.04
CA LYS A 57 7.18 -5.74 -18.20
C LYS A 57 6.69 -6.32 -16.86
N PRO A 58 5.41 -6.11 -16.50
CA PRO A 58 4.83 -6.72 -15.31
C PRO A 58 4.86 -8.25 -15.37
N GLY A 59 4.90 -8.88 -14.21
CA GLY A 59 4.97 -10.35 -14.07
C GLY A 59 6.38 -10.87 -13.73
N ASN A 60 6.50 -12.17 -13.55
CA ASN A 60 7.77 -12.86 -13.22
C ASN A 60 8.54 -12.28 -12.03
N GLY A 61 7.83 -11.80 -11.00
CA GLY A 61 8.42 -11.20 -9.80
C GLY A 61 8.86 -9.74 -9.97
N VAL A 62 8.48 -9.08 -11.06
CA VAL A 62 8.63 -7.62 -11.23
C VAL A 62 7.54 -6.95 -10.41
N ARG A 63 7.93 -6.07 -9.49
CA ARG A 63 6.99 -5.32 -8.64
C ARG A 63 6.26 -4.27 -9.47
N PRO A 64 4.97 -3.99 -9.20
CA PRO A 64 4.20 -2.98 -9.92
C PRO A 64 4.79 -1.56 -9.82
N ASP A 65 5.40 -1.21 -8.69
CA ASP A 65 5.98 0.10 -8.37
C ASP A 65 7.16 0.51 -9.27
N ILE A 66 7.71 -0.42 -10.05
CA ILE A 66 8.77 -0.16 -11.04
C ILE A 66 8.31 -0.34 -12.49
N THR A 67 7.01 -0.33 -12.73
CA THR A 67 6.36 -0.48 -14.05
C THR A 67 5.36 0.64 -14.28
N SER A 68 4.81 0.73 -15.51
CA SER A 68 3.73 1.65 -15.88
C SER A 68 2.32 1.12 -15.60
N VAL A 69 2.19 -0.02 -14.91
CA VAL A 69 0.88 -0.64 -14.66
C VAL A 69 0.13 0.10 -13.56
N LYS A 70 -1.17 0.40 -13.81
CA LYS A 70 -2.06 0.89 -12.76
C LYS A 70 -2.13 -0.13 -11.64
N GLN A 71 -1.91 0.32 -10.42
CA GLN A 71 -2.07 -0.50 -9.22
C GLN A 71 -3.49 -0.36 -8.68
N ASN A 72 -4.04 -1.46 -8.17
CA ASN A 72 -5.27 -1.42 -7.39
C ASN A 72 -5.01 -0.74 -6.04
N PHE A 73 -6.06 -0.29 -5.36
CA PHE A 73 -5.94 0.19 -3.99
C PHE A 73 -5.29 -0.88 -3.11
N HIS A 74 -4.30 -0.48 -2.34
CA HIS A 74 -3.52 -1.37 -1.49
C HIS A 74 -2.94 -0.63 -0.31
N THR A 75 -2.50 -1.37 0.69
CA THR A 75 -1.61 -0.87 1.73
C THR A 75 -0.20 -1.39 1.45
N ASP A 76 0.81 -0.58 1.74
CA ASP A 76 2.19 -0.98 1.53
C ASP A 76 2.61 -2.05 2.54
N ASN A 77 3.46 -2.98 2.07
CA ASN A 77 3.99 -4.08 2.88
C ASN A 77 2.91 -4.86 3.64
N SER A 78 1.74 -5.08 3.01
CA SER A 78 0.57 -5.76 3.59
C SER A 78 0.89 -7.13 4.16
N TYR A 79 1.89 -7.82 3.59
CA TYR A 79 2.38 -9.12 4.05
C TYR A 79 3.11 -9.06 5.38
N ASN A 80 3.61 -7.91 5.83
CA ASN A 80 4.42 -7.82 7.04
C ASN A 80 3.60 -8.10 8.31
N ARG A 81 4.24 -8.74 9.30
CA ARG A 81 3.66 -8.91 10.64
C ARG A 81 3.32 -7.57 11.29
N CYS A 82 4.15 -6.57 11.03
CA CYS A 82 3.96 -5.19 11.45
C CYS A 82 4.03 -4.31 10.19
N PRO A 83 2.90 -4.02 9.53
CA PRO A 83 2.88 -3.08 8.41
C PRO A 83 3.23 -1.67 8.91
N PRO A 84 3.77 -0.79 8.05
CA PRO A 84 4.08 0.57 8.42
C PRO A 84 2.81 1.34 8.79
N TRP A 85 2.91 2.22 9.79
CA TRP A 85 1.80 3.10 10.18
C TRP A 85 1.57 4.22 9.17
N TYR A 86 2.65 4.71 8.57
CA TYR A 86 2.63 5.80 7.60
C TYR A 86 3.46 5.43 6.39
N VAL A 87 3.04 5.92 5.25
CA VAL A 87 3.80 5.89 3.99
C VAL A 87 3.93 7.31 3.51
N ALA A 88 5.12 7.71 3.14
CA ALA A 88 5.37 9.01 2.56
C ALA A 88 5.95 8.87 1.15
N LEU A 89 5.56 9.75 0.25
CA LEU A 89 6.04 9.82 -1.13
C LEU A 89 6.47 11.25 -1.43
N LEU A 90 7.73 11.45 -1.81
CA LEU A 90 8.21 12.73 -2.36
C LEU A 90 8.15 12.70 -3.87
N CYS A 91 7.38 13.58 -4.48
CA CYS A 91 7.36 13.74 -5.92
C CYS A 91 8.61 14.49 -6.39
N LEU A 92 9.53 13.78 -7.02
CA LEU A 92 10.70 14.40 -7.65
C LEU A 92 10.41 14.84 -9.10
N GLN A 93 9.57 14.07 -9.78
CA GLN A 93 9.16 14.34 -11.16
C GLN A 93 7.79 13.72 -11.41
N THR A 94 6.92 14.45 -12.09
CA THR A 94 5.61 13.94 -12.50
C THR A 94 5.72 12.92 -13.64
N ALA A 95 4.74 12.03 -13.73
CA ALA A 95 4.63 11.15 -14.88
C ALA A 95 4.33 11.94 -16.15
N LYS A 96 4.81 11.46 -17.31
CA LYS A 96 4.49 12.06 -18.62
C LYS A 96 3.03 11.88 -19.00
N GLU A 97 2.45 10.74 -18.62
CA GLU A 97 1.05 10.37 -18.83
C GLU A 97 0.56 9.61 -17.60
N GLY A 98 -0.71 9.75 -17.26
CA GLY A 98 -1.28 9.17 -16.05
C GLY A 98 -0.75 9.85 -14.78
N GLY A 99 -0.30 9.06 -13.79
CA GLY A 99 0.27 9.58 -12.53
C GLY A 99 -0.76 10.11 -11.55
N VAL A 100 -2.05 9.76 -11.74
CA VAL A 100 -3.10 10.04 -10.77
C VAL A 100 -2.86 9.19 -9.53
N SER A 101 -2.86 9.82 -8.37
CA SER A 101 -2.88 9.13 -7.08
C SER A 101 -4.30 9.09 -6.53
N GLY A 102 -4.75 7.90 -6.14
CA GLY A 102 -6.05 7.70 -5.52
C GLY A 102 -5.89 7.34 -4.03
N LEU A 103 -6.70 7.96 -3.19
CA LEU A 103 -6.79 7.64 -1.77
C LEU A 103 -8.20 7.23 -1.40
N VAL A 104 -8.31 6.21 -0.56
CA VAL A 104 -9.56 5.73 0.05
C VAL A 104 -9.35 5.50 1.54
N SER A 105 -10.30 5.93 2.35
CA SER A 105 -10.28 5.62 3.77
C SER A 105 -10.68 4.17 4.02
N PHE A 106 -9.77 3.36 4.58
CA PHE A 106 -10.09 1.99 4.99
C PHE A 106 -11.15 1.92 6.08
N TYR A 107 -11.22 2.89 6.96
CA TYR A 107 -12.29 2.97 7.96
C TYR A 107 -13.65 3.16 7.31
N ALA A 108 -13.73 4.06 6.32
CA ALA A 108 -14.97 4.25 5.56
C ALA A 108 -15.34 3.00 4.74
N ALA A 109 -14.36 2.39 4.07
CA ALA A 109 -14.57 1.17 3.30
C ALA A 109 -15.01 -0.01 4.19
N HIS A 110 -14.42 -0.14 5.40
CA HIS A 110 -14.88 -1.11 6.39
C HIS A 110 -16.34 -0.88 6.81
N ASN A 111 -16.74 0.37 7.03
CA ASN A 111 -18.11 0.70 7.39
C ASN A 111 -19.09 0.37 6.25
N GLU A 112 -18.72 0.68 5.00
CA GLU A 112 -19.51 0.29 3.81
C GLU A 112 -19.65 -1.24 3.70
N MET A 113 -18.57 -1.99 3.95
CA MET A 113 -18.64 -3.46 4.01
C MET A 113 -19.59 -3.95 5.10
N ARG A 114 -19.54 -3.33 6.30
CA ARG A 114 -20.45 -3.69 7.40
C ARG A 114 -21.90 -3.45 7.04
N ASP A 115 -22.19 -2.34 6.37
CA ASP A 115 -23.56 -1.91 6.08
C ASP A 115 -24.14 -2.64 4.85
N ARG A 116 -23.31 -2.93 3.82
CA ARG A 116 -23.75 -3.55 2.57
C ARG A 116 -23.55 -5.08 2.53
N HIS A 117 -22.47 -5.57 3.14
CA HIS A 117 -22.03 -6.97 3.05
C HIS A 117 -21.60 -7.53 4.42
N PRO A 118 -22.43 -7.48 5.47
CA PRO A 118 -22.03 -7.87 6.83
C PRO A 118 -21.54 -9.33 6.93
N ALA A 119 -22.12 -10.23 6.15
CA ALA A 119 -21.69 -11.62 6.10
C ALA A 119 -20.29 -11.80 5.50
N LEU A 120 -19.93 -10.98 4.51
CA LEU A 120 -18.62 -11.02 3.86
C LEU A 120 -17.56 -10.28 4.68
N LEU A 121 -17.93 -9.23 5.40
CA LEU A 121 -17.01 -8.52 6.29
C LEU A 121 -16.35 -9.48 7.30
N SER A 122 -17.11 -10.40 7.88
CA SER A 122 -16.53 -11.37 8.84
C SER A 122 -15.41 -12.22 8.22
N ARG A 123 -15.49 -12.54 6.91
CA ARG A 123 -14.43 -13.29 6.21
C ARG A 123 -13.14 -12.46 6.05
N LEU A 124 -13.24 -11.13 5.98
CA LEU A 124 -12.06 -10.25 5.91
C LEU A 124 -11.27 -10.17 7.24
N TYR A 125 -11.84 -10.65 8.33
CA TYR A 125 -11.15 -10.86 9.62
C TYR A 125 -10.52 -12.26 9.78
N GLU A 126 -10.68 -13.13 8.78
CA GLU A 126 -10.02 -14.43 8.72
C GLU A 126 -8.77 -14.33 7.84
N ASP A 127 -7.83 -15.28 7.99
CA ASP A 127 -6.55 -15.22 7.29
C ASP A 127 -6.68 -15.35 5.78
N PHE A 128 -5.87 -14.56 5.10
CA PHE A 128 -5.50 -14.66 3.69
C PHE A 128 -4.01 -14.96 3.58
N ILE A 129 -3.58 -15.54 2.47
CA ILE A 129 -2.19 -15.86 2.21
C ILE A 129 -1.59 -14.74 1.38
N PHE A 130 -0.58 -14.07 1.92
CA PHE A 130 0.14 -12.99 1.25
C PHE A 130 1.49 -13.47 0.73
N ASP A 131 1.80 -13.19 -0.55
CA ASP A 131 3.13 -13.30 -1.12
C ASP A 131 4.00 -12.16 -0.56
N ARG A 132 5.18 -12.50 -0.02
CA ARG A 132 6.16 -11.52 0.45
C ARG A 132 6.96 -10.85 -0.67
N GLN A 133 6.63 -11.10 -1.93
CA GLN A 133 7.22 -10.45 -3.11
C GLN A 133 8.77 -10.49 -3.13
N ARG A 134 9.36 -11.57 -2.60
CA ARG A 134 10.81 -11.74 -2.40
C ARG A 134 11.44 -10.73 -1.41
N GLU A 135 10.65 -10.02 -0.62
CA GLU A 135 11.10 -9.17 0.47
C GLU A 135 11.34 -10.00 1.74
N HIS A 136 12.26 -10.94 1.65
CA HIS A 136 12.68 -11.84 2.71
C HIS A 136 14.08 -12.41 2.37
N SER A 137 14.80 -12.87 3.39
CA SER A 137 16.05 -13.60 3.14
C SER A 137 15.80 -14.88 2.35
N PRO A 138 16.78 -15.40 1.60
CA PRO A 138 16.60 -16.60 0.77
C PRO A 138 16.09 -17.83 1.52
N ASP A 139 16.42 -17.95 2.81
CA ASP A 139 16.06 -19.09 3.67
C ASP A 139 14.78 -18.87 4.49
N ASP A 140 14.12 -17.72 4.36
CA ASP A 140 12.90 -17.40 5.08
C ASP A 140 11.65 -17.82 4.29
N ILE A 141 10.51 -17.90 4.99
CA ILE A 141 9.22 -18.25 4.39
C ILE A 141 8.81 -17.23 3.33
N ARG A 142 8.21 -17.71 2.24
CA ARG A 142 7.83 -16.91 1.08
C ARG A 142 6.46 -16.27 1.20
N ILE A 143 5.63 -16.79 2.09
CA ILE A 143 4.24 -16.38 2.31
C ILE A 143 4.00 -16.15 3.79
N LEU A 144 3.05 -15.26 4.10
CA LEU A 144 2.53 -15.06 5.45
C LEU A 144 1.01 -15.09 5.43
N ARG A 145 0.40 -15.44 6.56
CA ARG A 145 -1.05 -15.48 6.74
C ARG A 145 -1.47 -14.37 7.68
N HIS A 146 -2.39 -13.54 7.24
CA HIS A 146 -2.95 -12.42 8.00
C HIS A 146 -4.37 -12.14 7.54
N PRO A 147 -5.24 -11.62 8.42
CA PRO A 147 -6.52 -11.07 8.01
C PRO A 147 -6.35 -9.73 7.27
N MET A 148 -7.35 -9.35 6.48
CA MET A 148 -7.43 -8.01 5.88
C MET A 148 -7.69 -6.94 6.94
N PHE A 149 -8.53 -7.25 7.93
CA PHE A 149 -8.82 -6.39 9.06
C PHE A 149 -8.46 -7.08 10.37
N GLU A 150 -7.79 -6.35 11.24
CA GLU A 150 -7.43 -6.78 12.58
C GLU A 150 -7.67 -5.64 13.56
N LEU A 151 -8.29 -5.94 14.71
CA LEU A 151 -8.38 -5.00 15.81
C LEU A 151 -7.23 -5.25 16.77
N LYS A 152 -6.34 -4.26 16.92
CA LYS A 152 -5.20 -4.34 17.82
C LYS A 152 -5.11 -3.08 18.66
N ALA A 153 -5.13 -3.25 19.98
CA ALA A 153 -5.11 -2.12 20.93
C ALA A 153 -6.18 -1.06 20.63
N GLY A 154 -7.39 -1.48 20.23
CA GLY A 154 -8.50 -0.60 19.91
C GLY A 154 -8.41 0.13 18.57
N LYS A 155 -7.37 -0.11 17.79
CA LYS A 155 -7.21 0.44 16.44
C LYS A 155 -7.47 -0.63 15.38
N LEU A 156 -8.14 -0.24 14.30
CA LEU A 156 -8.32 -1.09 13.13
C LEU A 156 -7.03 -1.03 12.30
N ILE A 157 -6.43 -2.19 12.09
CA ILE A 157 -5.34 -2.39 11.15
C ILE A 157 -5.93 -2.95 9.87
N ALA A 158 -5.55 -2.38 8.73
CA ALA A 158 -5.96 -2.85 7.42
C ALA A 158 -4.76 -3.32 6.62
N ARG A 159 -4.91 -4.46 5.94
CA ARG A 159 -3.95 -5.01 4.98
C ARG A 159 -4.70 -5.31 3.70
N LEU A 160 -4.30 -4.70 2.61
CA LEU A 160 -4.87 -5.02 1.31
C LEU A 160 -3.79 -5.05 0.26
N SER A 161 -3.75 -6.13 -0.46
CA SER A 161 -3.13 -6.21 -1.77
C SER A 161 -3.68 -7.43 -2.49
N HIS A 162 -4.63 -7.23 -3.39
CA HIS A 162 -5.19 -8.31 -4.21
C HIS A 162 -4.06 -9.10 -4.90
N PHE A 163 -3.11 -8.40 -5.49
CA PHE A 163 -1.98 -9.02 -6.15
C PHE A 163 -1.18 -9.96 -5.23
N GLN A 164 -0.87 -9.53 -4.01
CA GLN A 164 -0.13 -10.35 -3.04
C GLN A 164 -0.93 -11.56 -2.57
N VAL A 165 -2.25 -11.41 -2.39
CA VAL A 165 -3.13 -12.53 -2.02
C VAL A 165 -3.21 -13.55 -3.13
N MET A 166 -3.47 -13.14 -4.37
CA MET A 166 -3.57 -14.09 -5.49
C MET A 166 -2.25 -14.83 -5.74
N ASN A 167 -1.12 -14.13 -5.63
CA ASN A 167 0.19 -14.77 -5.72
C ASN A 167 0.49 -15.67 -4.52
N GLY A 168 0.09 -15.27 -3.32
CA GLY A 168 0.27 -16.06 -2.09
C GLY A 168 -0.46 -17.39 -2.17
N GLN A 169 -1.71 -17.41 -2.63
CA GLN A 169 -2.48 -18.61 -2.89
C GLN A 169 -1.76 -19.55 -3.88
N LYS A 170 -1.31 -18.98 -5.00
CA LYS A 170 -0.56 -19.72 -6.01
C LYS A 170 0.74 -20.32 -5.47
N LEU A 171 1.48 -19.58 -4.66
CA LEU A 171 2.73 -20.06 -4.04
C LEU A 171 2.48 -21.14 -2.99
N ALA A 172 1.37 -21.06 -2.27
CA ALA A 172 0.94 -22.07 -1.31
C ALA A 172 0.40 -23.34 -1.97
N GLY A 173 0.00 -23.29 -3.24
CA GLY A 173 -0.74 -24.37 -3.88
C GLY A 173 -2.17 -24.53 -3.32
N GLU A 174 -2.73 -23.45 -2.78
CA GLU A 174 -4.06 -23.42 -2.18
C GLU A 174 -4.99 -22.52 -3.01
N GLU A 175 -6.24 -22.89 -3.14
CA GLU A 175 -7.27 -22.03 -3.73
C GLU A 175 -7.92 -21.18 -2.64
N LEU A 176 -8.20 -19.92 -2.97
CA LEU A 176 -8.99 -19.07 -2.09
C LEU A 176 -10.43 -19.62 -2.03
N ASP A 177 -10.94 -19.78 -0.85
CA ASP A 177 -12.32 -20.25 -0.65
C ASP A 177 -13.32 -19.29 -1.33
N PRO A 178 -14.52 -19.83 -1.74
CA PRO A 178 -15.51 -19.03 -2.47
C PRO A 178 -15.94 -17.76 -1.72
N ARG A 179 -16.10 -17.85 -0.39
CA ARG A 179 -16.50 -16.71 0.43
C ARG A 179 -15.37 -15.68 0.54
N GLY A 180 -14.10 -16.11 0.59
CA GLY A 180 -12.93 -15.23 0.56
C GLY A 180 -12.81 -14.49 -0.76
N LYS A 181 -13.08 -15.17 -1.87
CA LYS A 181 -13.10 -14.55 -3.19
C LYS A 181 -14.20 -13.50 -3.30
N GLU A 182 -15.42 -13.85 -2.91
CA GLU A 182 -16.57 -12.93 -2.93
C GLU A 182 -16.33 -11.71 -2.01
N ALA A 183 -15.72 -11.91 -0.83
CA ALA A 183 -15.39 -10.84 0.10
C ALA A 183 -14.35 -9.87 -0.48
N LEU A 184 -13.31 -10.38 -1.16
CA LEU A 184 -12.32 -9.53 -1.84
C LEU A 184 -12.94 -8.75 -2.99
N GLU A 185 -13.77 -9.37 -3.82
CA GLU A 185 -14.44 -8.74 -4.95
C GLU A 185 -15.38 -7.62 -4.46
N ALA A 186 -16.20 -7.87 -3.44
CA ALA A 186 -17.08 -6.87 -2.85
C ALA A 186 -16.29 -5.71 -2.21
N PHE A 187 -15.15 -6.00 -1.58
CA PHE A 187 -14.31 -4.98 -0.99
C PHE A 187 -13.61 -4.12 -2.07
N GLU A 188 -13.12 -4.72 -3.15
CA GLU A 188 -12.57 -3.98 -4.28
C GLU A 188 -13.62 -3.10 -4.98
N GLU A 189 -14.87 -3.55 -5.10
CA GLU A 189 -15.97 -2.74 -5.63
C GLU A 189 -16.15 -1.47 -4.77
N ILE A 190 -16.17 -1.60 -3.45
CA ILE A 190 -16.28 -0.46 -2.52
C ILE A 190 -15.09 0.47 -2.65
N LEU A 191 -13.87 -0.05 -2.70
CA LEU A 191 -12.64 0.77 -2.82
C LEU A 191 -12.58 1.55 -4.14
N ASN A 192 -13.22 1.05 -5.20
CA ASN A 192 -13.29 1.70 -6.51
C ASN A 192 -14.55 2.55 -6.70
N ASP A 193 -15.41 2.68 -5.69
CA ASP A 193 -16.59 3.56 -5.75
C ASP A 193 -16.12 5.03 -5.84
N PRO A 194 -16.47 5.78 -6.90
CA PRO A 194 -16.05 7.18 -7.05
C PRO A 194 -16.41 8.09 -5.87
N ARG A 195 -17.42 7.73 -5.08
CA ARG A 195 -17.83 8.49 -3.87
C ARG A 195 -16.82 8.35 -2.75
N MET A 196 -16.04 7.26 -2.74
CA MET A 196 -15.04 6.93 -1.73
C MET A 196 -13.66 7.45 -2.09
N VAL A 197 -13.38 7.61 -3.38
CA VAL A 197 -12.05 7.90 -3.91
C VAL A 197 -11.79 9.40 -3.90
N LYS A 198 -10.61 9.79 -3.41
CA LYS A 198 -10.02 11.12 -3.62
C LYS A 198 -8.85 10.99 -4.57
N GLU A 199 -8.94 11.63 -5.72
CA GLU A 199 -7.88 11.65 -6.73
C GLU A 199 -7.16 12.99 -6.76
N PHE A 200 -5.86 12.93 -6.96
CA PHE A 200 -5.02 14.11 -7.12
C PHE A 200 -3.76 13.79 -7.92
N TYR A 201 -3.13 14.83 -8.43
CA TYR A 201 -1.83 14.75 -9.08
C TYR A 201 -0.79 15.37 -8.17
N PHE A 202 0.32 14.67 -7.98
CA PHE A 202 1.46 15.27 -7.31
C PHE A 202 2.14 16.30 -8.22
N GLU A 203 2.54 17.41 -7.63
CA GLU A 203 3.48 18.34 -8.23
C GLU A 203 4.90 18.10 -7.71
N PRO A 204 5.95 18.46 -8.50
CA PRO A 204 7.32 18.31 -8.04
C PRO A 204 7.58 19.04 -6.72
N GLY A 205 8.13 18.33 -5.73
CA GLY A 205 8.39 18.83 -4.39
C GLY A 205 7.27 18.58 -3.37
N GLN A 206 6.10 18.11 -3.79
CA GLN A 206 5.04 17.71 -2.87
C GLN A 206 5.34 16.35 -2.21
N ILE A 207 4.87 16.22 -0.99
CA ILE A 207 4.99 15.02 -0.17
C ILE A 207 3.61 14.61 0.30
#